data_ff262c76cb1641912886e12b835326da
#
_entry.id   ff262c76cb1641912886e12b835326da
#
_cell.length_a   1.000
_cell.length_b   1.000
_cell.length_c   1.000
_cell.angle_alpha   90.00
_cell.angle_beta   90.00
_cell.angle_gamma   90.00
#
_symmetry.space_group_name_H-M   'P 1'
#
loop_
_entity.id
_entity.type
_entity.pdbx_description
1 polymer ?
#
loop_
_entity_poly.entity_id
_entity_poly.type
_entity_poly.pdbx_seq_one_letter_code
_entity_poly.pdbx_strand_id
1 'polypeptide(L)'
;MAFGIGITASRETGSRLRDYWAKFSRFERYPSMAALDHPPHLTLAVYDCIPERQLSEALGAVFGAHPPVRLRFSRLAFFETPELVFWAAPDKSKHLLHAHSAIHELIDPGLCRSHYRPGIWVPHCTLAIQVSAGKKEEAIALAAETIVPFEVIFDKAECVEFYPIRIIEECCLSMDRSLL
;
A
#
# COMPACT_ATOMS: atom_id res chain seq x y z
N MET A 1 -18.04 -5.47 4.23
CA MET A 1 -16.65 -5.99 4.34
C MET A 1 -15.97 -5.67 3.03
N ALA A 2 -14.69 -5.32 3.05
CA ALA A 2 -13.94 -5.09 1.81
C ALA A 2 -12.67 -5.93 1.84
N PHE A 3 -12.18 -6.31 0.67
CA PHE A 3 -11.03 -7.19 0.50
C PHE A 3 -9.95 -6.46 -0.29
N GLY A 4 -8.68 -6.69 0.01
CA GLY A 4 -7.58 -6.08 -0.70
C GLY A 4 -6.48 -7.07 -1.05
N ILE A 5 -5.78 -6.78 -2.15
CA ILE A 5 -4.49 -7.37 -2.48
C ILE A 5 -3.44 -6.28 -2.37
N GLY A 6 -2.35 -6.56 -1.67
CA GLY A 6 -1.27 -5.62 -1.46
C GLY A 6 0.08 -6.26 -1.23
N ILE A 7 1.08 -5.42 -1.09
CA ILE A 7 2.42 -5.80 -0.68
C ILE A 7 2.78 -5.08 0.61
N THR A 8 3.51 -5.77 1.50
CA THR A 8 3.93 -5.25 2.80
C THR A 8 5.44 -5.09 2.89
N ALA A 9 5.85 -4.03 3.56
CA ALA A 9 7.26 -3.70 3.72
C ALA A 9 7.94 -4.60 4.73
N SER A 10 9.20 -4.95 4.47
CA SER A 10 10.06 -5.62 5.43
C SER A 10 10.14 -4.83 6.75
N ARG A 11 10.35 -5.53 7.86
CA ARG A 11 10.46 -4.90 9.17
C ARG A 11 11.58 -3.86 9.23
N GLU A 12 12.69 -4.14 8.56
CA GLU A 12 13.88 -3.29 8.55
C GLU A 12 13.64 -2.03 7.70
N THR A 13 13.37 -2.19 6.41
CA THR A 13 13.26 -1.06 5.48
C THR A 13 11.97 -0.26 5.65
N GLY A 14 10.89 -0.87 6.14
CA GLY A 14 9.63 -0.21 6.48
C GLY A 14 9.72 0.78 7.66
N SER A 15 10.84 0.81 8.40
CA SER A 15 11.05 1.73 9.53
C SER A 15 10.88 3.21 9.12
N ARG A 16 11.37 3.60 7.95
CA ARG A 16 11.25 4.97 7.44
C ARG A 16 9.79 5.40 7.22
N LEU A 17 8.93 4.50 6.75
CA LEU A 17 7.49 4.77 6.62
C LEU A 17 6.84 4.90 8.01
N ARG A 18 7.24 4.07 8.98
CA ARG A 18 6.77 4.19 10.36
C ARG A 18 7.19 5.50 11.03
N ASP A 19 8.37 6.02 10.72
CA ASP A 19 8.80 7.35 11.18
C ASP A 19 7.84 8.44 10.68
N TYR A 20 7.36 8.33 9.43
CA TYR A 20 6.35 9.25 8.89
C TYR A 20 4.98 9.02 9.51
N TRP A 21 4.58 7.78 9.82
CA TRP A 21 3.36 7.54 10.61
C TRP A 21 3.39 8.27 11.94
N ALA A 22 4.51 8.19 12.67
CA ALA A 22 4.68 8.90 13.94
C ALA A 22 4.62 10.43 13.75
N LYS A 23 5.20 10.96 12.66
CA LYS A 23 5.13 12.40 12.37
C LYS A 23 3.72 12.86 12.03
N PHE A 24 2.95 12.09 11.26
CA PHE A 24 1.61 12.47 10.84
C PHE A 24 0.56 12.20 11.92
N SER A 25 0.76 11.23 12.81
CA SER A 25 -0.19 10.90 13.90
C SER A 25 -0.52 12.08 14.81
N ARG A 26 0.39 13.05 14.95
CA ARG A 26 0.15 14.29 15.72
C ARG A 26 -0.94 15.20 15.14
N PHE A 27 -1.27 15.02 13.85
CA PHE A 27 -2.29 15.77 13.15
C PHE A 27 -3.63 15.05 13.13
N GLU A 28 -3.63 13.77 13.44
CA GLU A 28 -4.83 12.94 13.43
C GLU A 28 -5.57 13.03 14.76
N ARG A 29 -6.90 12.84 14.70
CA ARG A 29 -7.71 12.69 15.90
C ARG A 29 -7.40 11.37 16.62
N TYR A 30 -7.13 10.32 15.83
CA TYR A 30 -6.65 9.02 16.27
C TYR A 30 -5.57 8.56 15.30
N PRO A 31 -4.44 8.03 15.77
CA PRO A 31 -3.34 7.57 14.90
C PRO A 31 -3.83 6.42 14.01
N SER A 32 -4.20 6.70 12.77
CA SER A 32 -4.82 5.71 11.89
C SER A 32 -3.85 4.60 11.50
N MET A 33 -2.67 4.99 10.99
CA MET A 33 -1.70 4.01 10.51
C MET A 33 -0.77 3.49 11.61
N ALA A 34 -0.38 4.37 12.56
CA ALA A 34 0.50 3.96 13.65
C ALA A 34 -0.18 3.02 14.66
N ALA A 35 -1.53 3.09 14.78
CA ALA A 35 -2.32 2.19 15.62
C ALA A 35 -2.76 0.91 14.89
N LEU A 36 -2.52 0.82 13.59
CA LEU A 36 -2.81 -0.37 12.82
C LEU A 36 -1.76 -1.45 13.16
N ASP A 37 -2.18 -2.58 13.69
CA ASP A 37 -1.29 -3.73 13.93
C ASP A 37 -1.00 -4.46 12.61
N HIS A 38 -0.42 -3.69 11.68
CA HIS A 38 -0.13 -4.14 10.33
C HIS A 38 1.09 -3.37 9.78
N PRO A 39 1.98 -4.00 9.02
CA PRO A 39 3.16 -3.32 8.49
C PRO A 39 2.81 -2.24 7.46
N PRO A 40 3.74 -1.31 7.17
CA PRO A 40 3.59 -0.40 6.04
C PRO A 40 3.36 -1.17 4.74
N HIS A 41 2.33 -0.78 4.01
CA HIS A 41 1.85 -1.52 2.86
C HIS A 41 1.49 -0.62 1.69
N LEU A 42 1.41 -1.22 0.52
CA LEU A 42 0.92 -0.61 -0.71
C LEU A 42 -0.18 -1.51 -1.29
N THR A 43 -1.39 -0.95 -1.37
CA THR A 43 -2.56 -1.67 -1.87
C THR A 43 -2.63 -1.59 -3.39
N LEU A 44 -2.81 -2.75 -4.03
CA LEU A 44 -2.87 -2.90 -5.48
C LEU A 44 -4.32 -2.96 -5.98
N ALA A 45 -5.20 -3.62 -5.25
CA ALA A 45 -6.61 -3.76 -5.61
C ALA A 45 -7.49 -3.83 -4.36
N VAL A 46 -8.73 -3.31 -4.46
CA VAL A 46 -9.75 -3.39 -3.39
C VAL A 46 -11.09 -3.76 -3.99
N TYR A 47 -11.76 -4.72 -3.37
CA TYR A 47 -13.04 -5.28 -3.78
C TYR A 47 -14.04 -5.20 -2.63
N ASP A 48 -15.30 -4.84 -2.91
CA ASP A 48 -16.36 -4.83 -1.91
C ASP A 48 -17.04 -6.19 -1.76
N CYS A 49 -16.96 -7.03 -2.80
CA CYS A 49 -17.51 -8.38 -2.81
C CYS A 49 -16.71 -9.23 -3.78
N ILE A 50 -16.02 -10.26 -3.26
CA ILE A 50 -15.25 -11.23 -4.07
C ILE A 50 -15.06 -12.51 -3.24
N PRO A 51 -15.06 -13.70 -3.85
CA PRO A 51 -14.71 -14.94 -3.15
C PRO A 51 -13.24 -14.92 -2.69
N GLU A 52 -12.97 -15.26 -1.43
CA GLU A 52 -11.60 -15.35 -0.89
C GLU A 52 -10.69 -16.24 -1.73
N ARG A 53 -11.22 -17.35 -2.23
CA ARG A 53 -10.50 -18.27 -3.12
C ARG A 53 -9.96 -17.57 -4.37
N GLN A 54 -10.74 -16.67 -4.99
CA GLN A 54 -10.30 -15.95 -6.19
C GLN A 54 -9.16 -14.96 -5.88
N LEU A 55 -9.18 -14.35 -4.68
CA LEU A 55 -8.07 -13.51 -4.20
C LEU A 55 -6.80 -14.33 -3.99
N SER A 56 -6.90 -15.47 -3.31
CA SER A 56 -5.76 -16.36 -3.05
C SER A 56 -5.16 -16.92 -4.34
N GLU A 57 -5.99 -17.34 -5.30
CA GLU A 57 -5.55 -17.80 -6.62
C GLU A 57 -4.80 -16.69 -7.38
N ALA A 58 -5.31 -15.45 -7.40
CA ALA A 58 -4.66 -14.32 -8.03
C ALA A 58 -3.35 -13.94 -7.32
N LEU A 59 -3.34 -13.93 -5.97
CA LEU A 59 -2.13 -13.69 -5.18
C LEU A 59 -1.03 -14.70 -5.53
N GLY A 60 -1.35 -16.00 -5.49
CA GLY A 60 -0.40 -17.06 -5.80
C GLY A 60 0.13 -16.99 -7.23
N ALA A 61 -0.75 -16.71 -8.21
CA ALA A 61 -0.37 -16.59 -9.61
C ALA A 61 0.56 -15.40 -9.89
N VAL A 62 0.34 -14.26 -9.23
CA VAL A 62 1.15 -13.05 -9.44
C VAL A 62 2.42 -13.05 -8.60
N PHE A 63 2.33 -13.51 -7.34
CA PHE A 63 3.38 -13.33 -6.34
C PHE A 63 4.07 -14.61 -5.87
N GLY A 64 3.57 -15.79 -6.23
CA GLY A 64 4.09 -17.07 -5.73
C GLY A 64 5.59 -17.32 -6.03
N ALA A 65 6.13 -16.73 -7.09
CA ALA A 65 7.55 -16.77 -7.45
C ALA A 65 8.12 -15.37 -7.73
N HIS A 66 7.50 -14.33 -7.16
CA HIS A 66 7.92 -12.95 -7.42
C HIS A 66 9.07 -12.53 -6.48
N PRO A 67 10.13 -11.87 -7.00
CA PRO A 67 11.17 -11.34 -6.14
C PRO A 67 10.65 -10.18 -5.27
N PRO A 68 11.33 -9.85 -4.16
CA PRO A 68 11.00 -8.68 -3.36
C PRO A 68 10.93 -7.41 -4.21
N VAL A 69 9.91 -6.60 -3.97
CA VAL A 69 9.69 -5.34 -4.70
C VAL A 69 10.44 -4.21 -3.98
N ARG A 70 11.47 -3.68 -4.62
CA ARG A 70 12.22 -2.52 -4.13
C ARG A 70 11.64 -1.23 -4.71
N LEU A 71 11.20 -0.32 -3.84
CA LEU A 71 10.66 0.97 -4.24
C LEU A 71 11.43 2.10 -3.57
N ARG A 72 11.73 3.15 -4.34
CA ARG A 72 12.30 4.38 -3.85
C ARG A 72 11.19 5.41 -3.65
N PHE A 73 11.19 6.08 -2.51
CA PHE A 73 10.28 7.14 -2.15
C PHE A 73 11.01 8.47 -2.13
N SER A 74 10.53 9.45 -2.89
CA SER A 74 11.20 10.74 -3.07
C SER A 74 10.33 11.93 -2.70
N ARG A 75 9.04 11.72 -2.43
CA ARG A 75 8.10 12.78 -2.06
C ARG A 75 6.95 12.26 -1.22
N LEU A 76 6.35 13.19 -0.46
CA LEU A 76 5.06 13.01 0.18
C LEU A 76 3.99 13.71 -0.66
N ALA A 77 2.75 13.28 -0.53
CA ALA A 77 1.61 13.86 -1.21
C ALA A 77 0.31 13.62 -0.42
N PHE A 78 -0.80 14.14 -0.90
CA PHE A 78 -2.11 13.88 -0.32
C PHE A 78 -3.18 13.82 -1.40
N PHE A 79 -4.27 13.13 -1.10
CA PHE A 79 -5.52 13.19 -1.88
C PHE A 79 -6.45 14.20 -1.23
N GLU A 80 -7.03 15.07 -2.05
CA GLU A 80 -8.06 16.03 -1.64
C GLU A 80 -9.41 15.33 -1.54
N THR A 81 -9.60 14.57 -0.48
CA THR A 81 -10.88 14.00 -0.09
C THR A 81 -11.45 14.82 1.06
N PRO A 82 -12.73 14.66 1.47
CA PRO A 82 -13.28 15.37 2.64
C PRO A 82 -12.37 15.24 3.88
N GLU A 83 -11.77 14.08 4.07
CA GLU A 83 -10.70 13.82 5.03
C GLU A 83 -9.41 13.61 4.23
N LEU A 84 -8.45 14.56 4.32
CA LEU A 84 -7.20 14.47 3.58
C LEU A 84 -6.49 13.14 3.89
N VAL A 85 -6.12 12.42 2.84
CA VAL A 85 -5.32 11.19 2.94
C VAL A 85 -3.88 11.52 2.56
N PHE A 86 -2.96 11.47 3.50
CA PHE A 86 -1.52 11.70 3.28
C PHE A 86 -0.81 10.39 2.97
N TRP A 87 0.14 10.42 2.05
CA TRP A 87 0.85 9.24 1.57
C TRP A 87 2.26 9.54 1.08
N ALA A 88 3.11 8.52 1.14
CA ALA A 88 4.42 8.53 0.52
C ALA A 88 4.30 7.99 -0.91
N ALA A 89 4.88 8.73 -1.87
CA ALA A 89 4.85 8.44 -3.28
C ALA A 89 6.09 7.62 -3.67
N PRO A 90 5.94 6.38 -4.15
CA PRO A 90 7.05 5.69 -4.76
C PRO A 90 7.38 6.29 -6.13
N ASP A 91 8.65 6.25 -6.51
CA ASP A 91 9.08 6.52 -7.87
C ASP A 91 8.48 5.48 -8.84
N LYS A 92 8.39 5.80 -10.13
CA LYS A 92 7.81 4.88 -11.12
C LYS A 92 8.55 3.54 -11.14
N SER A 93 7.83 2.46 -10.94
CA SER A 93 8.34 1.08 -10.97
C SER A 93 7.57 0.25 -11.99
N LYS A 94 8.27 -0.27 -13.00
CA LYS A 94 7.68 -1.16 -14.00
C LYS A 94 7.20 -2.47 -13.37
N HIS A 95 7.96 -3.01 -12.42
CA HIS A 95 7.60 -4.25 -11.71
C HIS A 95 6.29 -4.09 -10.94
N LEU A 96 6.13 -2.97 -10.23
CA LEU A 96 4.90 -2.69 -9.51
C LEU A 96 3.69 -2.53 -10.43
N LEU A 97 3.87 -1.81 -11.54
CA LEU A 97 2.80 -1.63 -12.54
C LEU A 97 2.46 -2.95 -13.23
N HIS A 98 3.45 -3.81 -13.50
CA HIS A 98 3.20 -5.14 -14.07
C HIS A 98 2.41 -6.02 -13.10
N ALA A 99 2.80 -6.08 -11.82
CA ALA A 99 2.06 -6.83 -10.81
C ALA A 99 0.61 -6.34 -10.67
N HIS A 100 0.39 -5.01 -10.68
CA HIS A 100 -0.94 -4.44 -10.68
C HIS A 100 -1.76 -4.87 -11.91
N SER A 101 -1.19 -4.79 -13.12
CA SER A 101 -1.87 -5.23 -14.35
C SER A 101 -2.20 -6.71 -14.32
N ALA A 102 -1.26 -7.56 -13.87
CA ALA A 102 -1.46 -9.00 -13.78
C ALA A 102 -2.63 -9.40 -12.86
N ILE A 103 -2.81 -8.70 -11.74
CA ILE A 103 -3.99 -8.90 -10.86
C ILE A 103 -5.27 -8.63 -11.66
N HIS A 104 -5.32 -7.55 -12.43
CA HIS A 104 -6.50 -7.16 -13.21
C HIS A 104 -6.71 -7.96 -14.50
N GLU A 105 -5.74 -8.76 -14.93
CA GLU A 105 -5.92 -9.79 -15.96
C GLU A 105 -6.59 -11.05 -15.40
N LEU A 106 -6.41 -11.33 -14.10
CA LEU A 106 -6.98 -12.48 -13.40
C LEU A 106 -8.35 -12.19 -12.76
N ILE A 107 -8.55 -10.96 -12.32
CA ILE A 107 -9.80 -10.51 -11.68
C ILE A 107 -10.35 -9.32 -12.48
N ASP A 108 -11.61 -9.40 -12.89
CA ASP A 108 -12.27 -8.33 -13.65
C ASP A 108 -12.10 -6.97 -12.97
N PRO A 109 -11.48 -5.97 -13.63
CA PRO A 109 -11.34 -4.62 -13.11
C PRO A 109 -12.69 -3.97 -12.76
N GLY A 110 -13.78 -4.40 -13.37
CA GLY A 110 -15.12 -3.94 -13.08
C GLY A 110 -15.57 -4.22 -11.62
N LEU A 111 -15.05 -5.28 -11.00
CA LEU A 111 -15.30 -5.64 -9.61
C LEU A 111 -14.47 -4.80 -8.62
N CYS A 112 -13.37 -4.23 -9.09
CA CYS A 112 -12.45 -3.44 -8.28
C CYS A 112 -12.99 -2.02 -8.07
N ARG A 113 -12.74 -1.44 -6.88
CA ARG A 113 -13.03 -0.02 -6.62
C ARG A 113 -12.33 0.86 -7.65
N SER A 114 -13.03 1.87 -8.15
CA SER A 114 -12.61 2.66 -9.32
C SER A 114 -11.19 3.22 -9.24
N HIS A 115 -10.78 3.74 -8.08
CA HIS A 115 -9.45 4.34 -7.91
C HIS A 115 -8.28 3.34 -7.83
N TYR A 116 -8.58 2.03 -7.81
CA TYR A 116 -7.58 0.96 -7.93
C TYR A 116 -7.52 0.34 -9.32
N ARG A 117 -8.37 0.77 -10.26
CA ARG A 117 -8.43 0.20 -11.63
C ARG A 117 -7.23 0.63 -12.47
N PRO A 118 -6.85 -0.17 -13.48
CA PRO A 118 -5.83 0.20 -14.46
C PRO A 118 -6.10 1.58 -15.09
N GLY A 119 -5.06 2.38 -15.23
CA GLY A 119 -5.13 3.74 -15.79
C GLY A 119 -5.56 4.83 -14.80
N ILE A 120 -6.13 4.48 -13.64
CA ILE A 120 -6.57 5.42 -12.60
C ILE A 120 -5.72 5.28 -11.34
N TRP A 121 -5.28 4.06 -11.04
CA TRP A 121 -4.55 3.75 -9.82
C TRP A 121 -3.27 4.58 -9.64
N VAL A 122 -3.12 5.16 -8.47
CA VAL A 122 -1.92 5.90 -8.05
C VAL A 122 -1.22 5.09 -6.95
N PRO A 123 -0.01 4.54 -7.22
CA PRO A 123 0.76 3.82 -6.21
C PRO A 123 1.07 4.71 -5.01
N HIS A 124 0.76 4.24 -3.79
CA HIS A 124 1.00 5.01 -2.58
C HIS A 124 1.10 4.13 -1.33
N CYS A 125 1.91 4.56 -0.37
CA CYS A 125 1.87 4.06 1.01
C CYS A 125 1.18 5.10 1.88
N THR A 126 0.03 4.76 2.45
CA THR A 126 -0.73 5.67 3.32
C THR A 126 0.03 6.01 4.59
N LEU A 127 0.00 7.29 4.96
CA LEU A 127 0.65 7.82 6.17
C LEU A 127 -0.36 8.29 7.21
N ALA A 128 -1.48 8.87 6.79
CA ALA A 128 -2.58 9.32 7.65
C ALA A 128 -3.88 9.45 6.87
N ILE A 129 -5.01 9.15 7.51
CA ILE A 129 -6.35 9.21 6.88
C ILE A 129 -7.38 10.02 7.67
N GLN A 130 -7.07 10.46 8.88
CA GLN A 130 -8.01 11.12 9.80
C GLN A 130 -7.47 12.45 10.33
N VAL A 131 -6.88 13.25 9.46
CA VAL A 131 -6.32 14.54 9.84
C VAL A 131 -7.41 15.48 10.31
N SER A 132 -7.25 16.01 11.53
CA SER A 132 -8.19 16.94 12.15
C SER A 132 -8.29 18.25 11.33
N ALA A 133 -9.49 18.80 11.20
CA ALA A 133 -9.74 20.00 10.40
C ALA A 133 -8.81 21.17 10.76
N GLY A 134 -8.58 21.39 12.06
CA GLY A 134 -7.67 22.46 12.55
C GLY A 134 -6.19 22.18 12.38
N LYS A 135 -5.80 21.02 11.84
CA LYS A 135 -4.40 20.62 11.61
C LYS A 135 -4.06 20.39 10.13
N LYS A 136 -5.01 20.63 9.23
CA LYS A 136 -4.84 20.39 7.80
C LYS A 136 -3.69 21.19 7.20
N GLU A 137 -3.58 22.47 7.52
CA GLU A 137 -2.52 23.35 6.99
C GLU A 137 -1.13 22.90 7.45
N GLU A 138 -0.97 22.54 8.73
CA GLU A 138 0.29 22.02 9.27
C GLU A 138 0.68 20.70 8.61
N ALA A 139 -0.28 19.79 8.38
CA ALA A 139 -0.05 18.51 7.74
C ALA A 139 0.32 18.67 6.24
N ILE A 140 -0.33 19.60 5.53
CA ILE A 140 0.01 19.98 4.15
C ILE A 140 1.42 20.56 4.08
N ALA A 141 1.79 21.46 5.01
CA ALA A 141 3.12 22.03 5.07
C ALA A 141 4.19 20.94 5.26
N LEU A 142 3.96 19.96 6.16
CA LEU A 142 4.85 18.82 6.32
C LEU A 142 4.95 17.97 5.03
N ALA A 143 3.84 17.74 4.33
CA ALA A 143 3.85 16.98 3.08
C ALA A 143 4.57 17.71 1.94
N ALA A 144 4.64 19.03 1.99
CA ALA A 144 5.35 19.87 1.01
C ALA A 144 6.87 19.95 1.26
N GLU A 145 7.35 19.46 2.41
CA GLU A 145 8.79 19.46 2.69
C GLU A 145 9.55 18.55 1.72
N THR A 146 10.74 18.98 1.32
CA THR A 146 11.66 18.12 0.58
C THR A 146 12.17 17.01 1.49
N ILE A 147 11.88 15.77 1.15
CA ILE A 147 12.37 14.61 1.90
C ILE A 147 13.69 14.10 1.33
N VAL A 148 14.54 13.56 2.20
CA VAL A 148 15.68 12.75 1.76
C VAL A 148 15.12 11.45 1.19
N PRO A 149 15.37 11.12 -0.09
CA PRO A 149 14.85 9.90 -0.69
C PRO A 149 15.34 8.66 0.06
N PHE A 150 14.46 7.66 0.19
CA PHE A 150 14.76 6.40 0.86
C PHE A 150 14.19 5.21 0.09
N GLU A 151 14.76 4.04 0.30
CA GLU A 151 14.28 2.80 -0.29
C GLU A 151 13.53 1.96 0.74
N VAL A 152 12.50 1.27 0.26
CA VAL A 152 11.74 0.27 1.01
C VAL A 152 11.68 -1.01 0.20
N ILE A 153 11.93 -2.14 0.86
CA ILE A 153 11.77 -3.47 0.30
C ILE A 153 10.43 -4.01 0.79
N PHE A 154 9.58 -4.37 -0.14
CA PHE A 154 8.36 -5.11 0.11
C PHE A 154 8.69 -6.59 -0.11
N ASP A 155 8.67 -7.37 0.95
CA ASP A 155 9.10 -8.77 0.96
C ASP A 155 7.97 -9.78 1.13
N LYS A 156 6.73 -9.27 1.23
CA LYS A 156 5.52 -10.07 1.27
C LYS A 156 4.44 -9.48 0.38
N ALA A 157 3.59 -10.34 -0.14
CA ALA A 157 2.31 -9.98 -0.73
C ALA A 157 1.19 -10.67 0.04
N GLU A 158 0.04 -10.05 0.15
CA GLU A 158 -1.06 -10.55 0.96
C GLU A 158 -2.44 -10.23 0.39
N CYS A 159 -3.40 -11.08 0.73
CA CYS A 159 -4.82 -10.79 0.65
C CYS A 159 -5.37 -10.56 2.04
N VAL A 160 -6.10 -9.48 2.21
CA VAL A 160 -6.68 -9.09 3.50
C VAL A 160 -8.16 -8.75 3.38
N GLU A 161 -8.89 -8.98 4.46
CA GLU A 161 -10.22 -8.42 4.69
C GLU A 161 -10.11 -7.19 5.60
N PHE A 162 -10.91 -6.14 5.36
CA PHE A 162 -11.01 -4.91 6.19
C PHE A 162 -12.44 -4.78 6.73
N TYR A 163 -12.73 -4.14 7.85
CA TYR A 163 -12.06 -3.99 9.12
C TYR A 163 -12.74 -4.90 10.12
N PRO A 164 -12.07 -5.51 11.10
CA PRO A 164 -10.63 -5.44 11.40
C PRO A 164 -9.81 -6.15 10.32
N ILE A 165 -8.50 -5.86 10.24
CA ILE A 165 -7.63 -6.54 9.27
C ILE A 165 -7.52 -8.01 9.64
N ARG A 166 -7.88 -8.88 8.68
CA ARG A 166 -7.70 -10.32 8.73
C ARG A 166 -6.91 -10.76 7.51
N ILE A 167 -5.75 -11.34 7.71
CA ILE A 167 -4.96 -11.93 6.62
C ILE A 167 -5.67 -13.20 6.14
N ILE A 168 -6.01 -13.26 4.86
CA ILE A 168 -6.62 -14.41 4.19
C ILE A 168 -5.51 -15.34 3.68
N GLU A 169 -4.53 -14.76 2.99
CA GLU A 169 -3.40 -15.47 2.38
C GLU A 169 -2.18 -14.55 2.37
N GLU A 170 -0.98 -15.12 2.52
CA GLU A 170 0.29 -14.41 2.47
C GLU A 170 1.31 -15.17 1.63
N CYS A 171 2.03 -14.48 0.76
CA CYS A 171 3.15 -14.98 -0.01
C CYS A 171 4.44 -14.25 0.39
N CYS A 172 5.48 -14.97 0.81
CA CYS A 172 6.83 -14.42 0.96
C CYS A 172 7.45 -14.20 -0.42
N LEU A 173 7.86 -12.99 -0.72
CA LEU A 173 8.56 -12.66 -1.95
C LEU A 173 10.05 -13.03 -1.78
N SER A 174 10.54 -13.93 -2.60
CA SER A 174 11.91 -14.40 -2.51
C SER A 174 12.56 -14.44 -3.87
N MET A 175 13.88 -14.18 -3.91
CA MET A 175 14.68 -14.49 -5.11
C MET A 175 14.66 -16.00 -5.31
N ASP A 176 14.12 -16.46 -6.42
CA ASP A 176 14.18 -17.87 -6.77
C ASP A 176 15.64 -18.33 -6.82
N ARG A 177 16.03 -19.22 -5.88
CA ARG A 177 17.38 -19.80 -5.81
C ARG A 177 17.62 -20.90 -6.85
N SER A 178 16.63 -21.21 -7.68
CA SER A 178 16.73 -22.30 -8.67
C SER A 178 17.38 -21.87 -9.98
N LEU A 179 17.87 -20.64 -10.09
CA LEU A 179 18.57 -20.10 -11.27
C LEU A 179 20.05 -19.74 -11.01
N LEU A 180 20.67 -20.28 -9.94
CA LEU A 180 22.11 -20.16 -9.67
C LEU A 180 22.81 -21.49 -9.90
#